data_f7a3c3195a4ded6e57877dac3992baf1
#
_entry.id   f7a3c3195a4ded6e57877dac3992baf1
#
_cell.length_a   1.000
_cell.length_b   1.000
_cell.length_c   1.000
_cell.angle_alpha   90.00
_cell.angle_beta   90.00
_cell.angle_gamma   90.00
#
_symmetry.space_group_name_H-M   'P 1'
#
loop_
_entity.id
_entity.type
_entity.pdbx_description
1 polymer ?
#
loop_
_entity_poly.entity_id
_entity_poly.type
_entity_poly.pdbx_seq_one_letter_code
_entity_poly.pdbx_strand_id
1 'polypeptide(L)'
;MICRIWHGWTTPANADAYEHLLRGEIFVGIAGRHIEGFRRIQLLRRAVGAEVEFVTMMWFESLDAVRRFAGEEYEMAVVPRSARSLLARFDARSQHYEVRETRDGT
;
A
#
# COMPACT_ATOMS: atom_id res chain seq x y z
N MET A 1 -8.85 -10.21 -10.77
CA MET A 1 -8.47 -9.54 -9.50
C MET A 1 -6.97 -9.43 -9.42
N ILE A 2 -6.47 -8.25 -9.21
CA ILE A 2 -5.04 -7.96 -9.07
C ILE A 2 -4.77 -7.52 -7.65
N CYS A 3 -3.73 -8.09 -7.02
CA CYS A 3 -3.23 -7.65 -5.74
C CYS A 3 -1.93 -6.88 -5.94
N ARG A 4 -1.92 -5.61 -5.50
CA ARG A 4 -0.75 -4.73 -5.54
C ARG A 4 -0.12 -4.74 -4.15
N ILE A 5 1.16 -5.08 -4.06
CA ILE A 5 1.87 -5.18 -2.78
C ILE A 5 3.07 -4.24 -2.79
N TRP A 6 3.23 -3.51 -1.69
CA TRP A 6 4.34 -2.59 -1.51
C TRP A 6 4.86 -2.65 -0.08
N HIS A 7 6.17 -2.51 0.09
CA HIS A 7 6.85 -2.57 1.37
C HIS A 7 7.55 -1.26 1.70
N GLY A 8 7.39 -0.80 2.94
CA GLY A 8 8.14 0.31 3.50
C GLY A 8 8.57 -0.01 4.92
N TRP A 9 9.62 0.66 5.39
CA TRP A 9 10.18 0.42 6.73
C TRP A 9 10.36 1.75 7.46
N THR A 10 10.04 1.76 8.74
CA THR A 10 10.27 2.90 9.62
C THR A 10 11.21 2.52 10.74
N THR A 11 11.75 3.53 11.42
CA THR A 11 12.31 3.32 12.76
C THR A 11 11.16 3.02 13.72
N PRO A 12 11.41 2.35 14.87
CA PRO A 12 10.37 2.18 15.87
C PRO A 12 9.76 3.51 16.35
N ALA A 13 10.57 4.57 16.41
CA ALA A 13 10.10 5.89 16.84
C ALA A 13 9.06 6.50 15.89
N ASN A 14 9.16 6.23 14.59
CA ASN A 14 8.26 6.77 13.58
C ASN A 14 7.09 5.85 13.21
N ALA A 15 7.07 4.62 13.70
CA ALA A 15 6.11 3.62 13.26
C ALA A 15 4.65 4.04 13.50
N ASP A 16 4.34 4.51 14.70
CA ASP A 16 2.96 4.90 15.03
C ASP A 16 2.53 6.14 14.25
N ALA A 17 3.42 7.11 14.09
CA ALA A 17 3.14 8.31 13.28
C ALA A 17 2.87 7.95 11.83
N TYR A 18 3.64 7.04 11.27
CA TYR A 18 3.43 6.56 9.90
C TYR A 18 2.08 5.86 9.75
N GLU A 19 1.76 4.98 10.68
CA GLU A 19 0.46 4.28 10.66
C GLU A 19 -0.70 5.27 10.76
N HIS A 20 -0.63 6.25 11.67
CA HIS A 20 -1.65 7.28 11.81
C HIS A 20 -1.83 8.09 10.53
N LEU A 21 -0.73 8.45 9.87
CA LEU A 21 -0.78 9.18 8.61
C LEU A 21 -1.49 8.38 7.54
N LEU A 22 -1.17 7.09 7.40
CA LEU A 22 -1.82 6.23 6.40
C LEU A 22 -3.31 6.08 6.68
N ARG A 23 -3.68 5.75 7.90
CA ARG A 23 -5.07 5.50 8.27
C ARG A 23 -5.93 6.75 8.25
N GLY A 24 -5.40 7.88 8.69
CA GLY A 24 -6.16 9.10 8.87
C GLY A 24 -6.18 10.03 7.66
N GLU A 25 -5.18 9.97 6.78
CA GLU A 25 -5.06 10.88 5.65
C GLU A 25 -4.93 10.17 4.31
N ILE A 26 -3.93 9.29 4.16
CA ILE A 26 -3.61 8.73 2.84
C ILE A 26 -4.71 7.78 2.38
N PHE A 27 -5.13 6.85 3.21
CA PHE A 27 -6.19 5.90 2.84
C PHE A 27 -7.53 6.60 2.68
N VAL A 28 -7.81 7.61 3.50
CA VAL A 28 -9.02 8.43 3.37
C VAL A 28 -9.01 9.16 2.03
N GLY A 29 -7.87 9.73 1.64
CA GLY A 29 -7.71 10.39 0.34
C GLY A 29 -7.90 9.45 -0.83
N ILE A 30 -7.37 8.23 -0.74
CA ILE A 30 -7.54 7.20 -1.78
C ILE A 30 -9.03 6.84 -1.91
N ALA A 31 -9.70 6.58 -0.79
CA ALA A 31 -11.13 6.25 -0.80
C ALA A 31 -11.96 7.39 -1.42
N GLY A 32 -11.59 8.64 -1.14
CA GLY A 32 -12.26 9.82 -1.68
C GLY A 32 -12.11 10.01 -3.18
N ARG A 33 -11.15 9.35 -3.82
CA ARG A 33 -10.98 9.42 -5.28
C ARG A 33 -12.01 8.59 -6.04
N HIS A 34 -12.71 7.66 -5.38
CA HIS A 34 -13.71 6.78 -6.00
C HIS A 34 -13.18 6.08 -7.25
N ILE A 35 -12.01 5.45 -7.12
CA ILE A 35 -11.33 4.80 -8.24
C ILE A 35 -12.14 3.58 -8.68
N GLU A 36 -12.58 3.58 -9.93
CA GLU A 36 -13.31 2.44 -10.50
C GLU A 36 -12.44 1.20 -10.50
N GLY A 37 -12.96 0.11 -9.95
CA GLY A 37 -12.26 -1.17 -9.87
C GLY A 37 -11.35 -1.33 -8.64
N PHE A 38 -11.20 -0.30 -7.82
CA PHE A 38 -10.51 -0.44 -6.53
C PHE A 38 -11.44 -1.11 -5.53
N ARG A 39 -10.98 -2.19 -4.88
CA ARG A 39 -11.81 -3.02 -4.02
C ARG A 39 -11.47 -2.93 -2.55
N ARG A 40 -10.17 -2.90 -2.21
CA ARG A 40 -9.75 -3.05 -0.82
C ARG A 40 -8.33 -2.56 -0.66
N ILE A 41 -8.04 -2.04 0.53
CA ILE A 41 -6.68 -1.75 0.96
C ILE A 41 -6.51 -2.31 2.38
N GLN A 42 -5.37 -2.94 2.62
CA GLN A 42 -4.99 -3.44 3.94
C GLN A 42 -3.60 -2.97 4.28
N LEU A 43 -3.39 -2.63 5.53
CA LEU A 43 -2.10 -2.28 6.07
C LEU A 43 -1.67 -3.38 7.05
N LEU A 44 -0.50 -3.94 6.82
CA LEU A 44 0.11 -4.94 7.70
C LEU A 44 1.38 -4.35 8.29
N ARG A 45 1.71 -4.79 9.50
CA ARG A 45 2.87 -4.26 10.21
C ARG A 45 3.50 -5.35 11.05
N ARG A 46 4.85 -5.37 11.12
CA ARG A 46 5.58 -6.22 12.05
C ARG A 46 6.93 -5.61 12.42
N ALA A 47 7.43 -5.94 13.61
CA ALA A 47 8.78 -5.57 14.01
C ALA A 47 9.79 -6.52 13.35
N VAL A 48 10.86 -5.98 12.75
CA VAL A 48 11.92 -6.75 12.11
C VAL A 48 13.26 -6.15 12.54
N GLY A 49 13.93 -6.78 13.49
CA GLY A 49 15.18 -6.23 14.02
C GLY A 49 14.98 -4.86 14.61
N ALA A 50 15.76 -3.88 14.14
CA ALA A 50 15.69 -2.49 14.60
C ALA A 50 14.69 -1.65 13.81
N GLU A 51 13.90 -2.25 12.88
CA GLU A 51 12.93 -1.54 12.06
C GLU A 51 11.52 -2.09 12.27
N VAL A 52 10.55 -1.33 11.82
CA VAL A 52 9.15 -1.80 11.69
C VAL A 52 8.82 -1.84 10.21
N GLU A 53 8.43 -3.01 9.74
CA GLU A 53 8.02 -3.22 8.35
C GLU A 53 6.52 -2.98 8.21
N PHE A 54 6.16 -2.22 7.17
CA PHE A 54 4.76 -2.02 6.77
C PHE A 54 4.57 -2.60 5.38
N VAL A 55 3.48 -3.35 5.21
CA VAL A 55 3.08 -3.86 3.90
C VAL A 55 1.72 -3.29 3.59
N THR A 56 1.59 -2.64 2.43
CA THR A 56 0.32 -2.17 1.91
C THR A 56 -0.13 -3.12 0.82
N MET A 57 -1.31 -3.69 0.98
CA MET A 57 -1.91 -4.58 0.00
C MET A 57 -3.19 -3.94 -0.52
N MET A 58 -3.27 -3.77 -1.84
CA MET A 58 -4.44 -3.20 -2.50
C MET A 58 -4.99 -4.20 -3.51
N TRP A 59 -6.31 -4.35 -3.55
CA TRP A 59 -6.98 -5.23 -4.50
C TRP A 59 -7.74 -4.41 -5.53
N PHE A 60 -7.52 -4.74 -6.81
CA PHE A 60 -8.15 -4.10 -7.95
C PHE A 60 -8.78 -5.16 -8.86
N GLU A 61 -9.84 -4.80 -9.55
CA GLU A 61 -10.50 -5.70 -10.49
C GLU A 61 -9.62 -6.05 -11.69
N SER A 62 -8.72 -5.13 -12.09
CA SER A 62 -7.92 -5.27 -13.32
C SER A 62 -6.67 -4.39 -13.24
N LEU A 63 -5.73 -4.60 -14.16
CA LEU A 63 -4.59 -3.70 -14.34
C LEU A 63 -5.03 -2.31 -14.78
N ASP A 64 -6.13 -2.18 -15.53
CA ASP A 64 -6.65 -0.87 -15.88
C ASP A 64 -7.04 -0.08 -14.63
N ALA A 65 -7.64 -0.73 -13.64
CA ALA A 65 -7.95 -0.10 -12.36
C ALA A 65 -6.67 0.32 -11.61
N VAL A 66 -5.62 -0.49 -11.68
CA VAL A 66 -4.31 -0.12 -11.11
C VAL A 66 -3.77 1.14 -11.78
N ARG A 67 -3.88 1.24 -13.11
CA ARG A 67 -3.45 2.43 -13.85
C ARG A 67 -4.26 3.67 -13.46
N ARG A 68 -5.55 3.53 -13.19
CA ARG A 68 -6.38 4.64 -12.68
C ARG A 68 -5.87 5.17 -11.34
N PHE A 69 -5.34 4.29 -10.51
CA PHE A 69 -4.75 4.66 -9.23
C PHE A 69 -3.35 5.25 -9.37
N ALA A 70 -2.47 4.56 -10.06
CA ALA A 70 -1.02 4.83 -10.04
C ALA A 70 -0.48 5.48 -11.33
N GLY A 71 -1.28 5.56 -12.39
CA GLY A 71 -0.84 6.07 -13.69
C GLY A 71 -0.23 5.01 -14.58
N GLU A 72 0.28 5.42 -15.74
CA GLU A 72 0.85 4.48 -16.72
C GLU A 72 2.10 3.77 -16.19
N GLU A 73 2.92 4.48 -15.42
CA GLU A 73 4.09 3.89 -14.73
C GLU A 73 3.67 3.22 -13.43
N TYR A 74 2.67 2.35 -13.50
CA TYR A 74 1.98 1.84 -12.32
C TYR A 74 2.86 0.97 -11.39
N GLU A 75 3.98 0.47 -11.87
CA GLU A 75 4.91 -0.27 -11.03
C GLU A 75 5.66 0.64 -10.05
N MET A 76 5.80 1.92 -10.39
CA MET A 76 6.47 2.87 -9.51
C MET A 76 5.63 3.07 -8.24
N ALA A 77 6.30 3.11 -7.09
CA ALA A 77 5.65 3.35 -5.82
C ALA A 77 5.03 4.75 -5.79
N VAL A 78 3.83 4.83 -5.23
CA VAL A 78 3.14 6.11 -5.01
C VAL A 78 3.35 6.47 -3.53
N VAL A 79 4.36 7.30 -3.26
CA VAL A 79 4.76 7.65 -1.90
C VAL A 79 4.68 9.17 -1.72
N PRO A 80 3.61 9.67 -1.08
CA PRO A 80 3.49 11.10 -0.78
C PRO A 80 4.66 11.60 0.08
N ARG A 81 5.00 12.88 -0.06
CA ARG A 81 6.11 13.48 0.67
C ARG A 81 5.96 13.29 2.20
N SER A 82 4.75 13.46 2.72
CA SER A 82 4.47 13.31 4.15
C SER A 82 4.79 11.90 4.65
N ALA A 83 4.48 10.87 3.87
CA ALA A 83 4.82 9.48 4.20
C ALA A 83 6.32 9.24 4.06
N ARG A 84 6.93 9.77 2.98
CA ARG A 84 8.35 9.60 2.71
C ARG A 84 9.22 10.13 3.85
N SER A 85 8.82 11.24 4.48
CA SER A 85 9.58 11.84 5.58
C SER A 85 9.63 10.96 6.83
N LEU A 86 8.70 10.03 7.00
CA LEU A 86 8.64 9.12 8.14
C LEU A 86 9.27 7.76 7.86
N LEU A 87 9.49 7.42 6.58
CA LEU A 87 10.06 6.14 6.18
C LEU A 87 11.60 6.19 6.25
N ALA A 88 12.19 5.12 6.78
CA ALA A 88 13.65 4.93 6.75
C ALA A 88 14.09 4.47 5.37
N ARG A 89 13.29 3.60 4.74
CA ARG A 89 13.50 3.10 3.38
C ARG A 89 12.20 2.51 2.86
N PHE A 90 12.11 2.32 1.57
CA PHE A 90 10.93 1.73 0.94
C PHE A 90 11.29 1.18 -0.44
N ASP A 91 10.49 0.24 -0.93
CA ASP A 91 10.64 -0.29 -2.27
C ASP A 91 10.26 0.77 -3.29
N ALA A 92 11.11 0.96 -4.31
CA ALA A 92 10.85 1.90 -5.39
C ALA A 92 9.68 1.45 -6.28
N ARG A 93 9.38 0.15 -6.27
CA ARG A 93 8.34 -0.45 -7.11
C ARG A 93 7.38 -1.27 -6.27
N SER A 94 6.12 -1.32 -6.73
CA SER A 94 5.12 -2.24 -6.21
C SER A 94 5.07 -3.48 -7.09
N GLN A 95 4.74 -4.63 -6.50
CA GLN A 95 4.53 -5.87 -7.22
C GLN A 95 3.04 -6.08 -7.46
N HIS A 96 2.70 -6.65 -8.62
CA HIS A 96 1.31 -6.93 -9.00
C HIS A 96 1.15 -8.41 -9.28
N TYR A 97 0.17 -9.02 -8.62
CA TYR A 97 -0.10 -10.44 -8.72
C TYR A 97 -1.53 -10.67 -9.16
N GLU A 98 -1.72 -11.63 -10.06
CA GLU A 98 -3.07 -12.12 -10.33
C GLU A 98 -3.52 -13.00 -9.18
N VAL A 99 -4.69 -12.73 -8.64
CA VAL A 99 -5.30 -13.63 -7.65
C VAL A 99 -5.86 -14.83 -8.41
N ARG A 100 -5.27 -16.00 -8.19
CA ARG A 100 -5.63 -17.21 -8.94
C ARG A 100 -6.69 -18.03 -8.24
N GLU A 101 -6.79 -17.93 -6.93
CA GLU A 101 -7.78 -18.66 -6.16
C GLU A 101 -7.94 -18.01 -4.79
N THR A 102 -9.16 -17.94 -4.32
CA THR A 102 -9.49 -17.50 -2.96
C THR A 102 -10.41 -18.54 -2.34
N ARG A 103 -10.07 -18.99 -1.14
CA ARG A 103 -10.93 -19.88 -0.34
C ARG A 103 -11.05 -19.30 1.05
N ASP A 104 -12.27 -19.24 1.56
CA ASP A 104 -12.49 -18.76 2.91
C ASP A 104 -12.22 -19.88 3.91
N GLY A 105 -11.71 -19.51 5.09
CA GLY A 105 -11.57 -20.44 6.21
C GLY A 105 -12.93 -20.74 6.82
N THR A 106 -13.05 -21.91 7.43
CA THR A 106 -14.29 -22.34 8.09
C THR A 106 -14.10 -22.48 9.59
#